data_4916586c2bfd3ecf86044b622f2c5e8a
#
_entry.id   4916586c2bfd3ecf86044b622f2c5e8a
#
_cell.length_a   1.000
_cell.length_b   1.000
_cell.length_c   1.000
_cell.angle_alpha   90.00
_cell.angle_beta   90.00
_cell.angle_gamma   90.00
#
_symmetry.space_group_name_H-M   'P 1'
#
loop_
_entity.id
_entity.type
_entity.pdbx_description
1 polymer ?
#
loop_
_entity_poly.entity_id
_entity_poly.type
_entity_poly.pdbx_seq_one_letter_code
_entity_poly.pdbx_strand_id
1 'polypeptide(L)'
;MSTETWDGLTGAAWPSGHPLPLPAWGSFRGQPLRFASVERYEELAASLELSVQQLVQAHNYNSIGNFVRFYKEFCASGEDSLSHFYRHYEPPITEEHYTCVGLALELLQKLRRLDKKFPGLASGLFLASCEESIEDVDSYVSYDPCPRTVEKEHVLVALRIDIGGRLGVALLDPGYHVARVVTVMEDSSYPHTGWFTQSDQPHCRKDYGYSLTGNGKYVLWRDRRTMRDGLEEVYAALIYVGRPFLAPVSVTERRNLVYNTRSLVGRDTKGGLTATICVKIPREGDPVVTVSRQTGSGRNERRKFPLSSFISMSDSDILSWVAALAQSLNMAEVELANLMGDLAHALLDMDFRAQLLAINDDINYVAQDN
;
A
#
# COMPACT_ATOMS: atom_id res chain seq x y z
N MET A 1 26.66 2.37 -4.85
CA MET A 1 25.41 2.19 -4.09
C MET A 1 25.46 0.80 -3.53
N SER A 2 25.59 0.63 -2.21
CA SER A 2 25.60 -0.67 -1.58
C SER A 2 24.18 -1.23 -1.61
N THR A 3 23.99 -2.32 -2.35
CA THR A 3 22.82 -3.18 -2.22
C THR A 3 22.87 -3.80 -0.81
N GLU A 4 22.32 -3.10 0.19
CA GLU A 4 21.95 -3.75 1.43
C GLU A 4 20.86 -4.75 1.04
N THR A 5 21.23 -6.00 1.06
CA THR A 5 20.35 -7.11 0.74
C THR A 5 19.26 -7.19 1.81
N TRP A 6 18.02 -7.14 1.40
CA TRP A 6 16.82 -7.35 2.21
C TRP A 6 16.64 -8.85 2.56
N ASP A 7 17.74 -9.61 2.62
CA ASP A 7 17.79 -11.08 2.73
C ASP A 7 17.03 -11.65 3.95
N GLY A 8 16.76 -10.83 4.96
CA GLY A 8 15.96 -11.23 6.12
C GLY A 8 14.43 -11.15 5.94
N LEU A 9 13.93 -10.59 4.81
CA LEU A 9 12.51 -10.33 4.58
C LEU A 9 11.86 -11.28 3.56
N THR A 10 12.61 -12.26 3.03
CA THR A 10 12.18 -13.13 1.93
C THR A 10 11.90 -14.59 2.33
N GLY A 11 12.25 -15.01 3.53
CA GLY A 11 12.26 -16.43 3.94
C GLY A 11 10.96 -16.96 4.57
N ALA A 12 9.78 -16.50 4.16
CA ALA A 12 8.51 -17.00 4.70
C ALA A 12 8.23 -18.44 4.25
N ALA A 13 7.76 -19.29 5.19
CA ALA A 13 7.37 -20.67 4.87
C ALA A 13 6.18 -20.68 3.91
N TRP A 14 6.25 -21.53 2.88
CA TRP A 14 5.16 -21.70 1.91
C TRP A 14 4.67 -23.16 1.90
N PRO A 15 3.65 -23.50 2.69
CA PRO A 15 3.12 -24.85 2.73
C PRO A 15 2.55 -25.29 1.39
N SER A 16 2.61 -26.60 1.12
CA SER A 16 1.95 -27.18 -0.07
C SER A 16 0.45 -26.94 0.03
N GLY A 17 -0.15 -26.52 -1.10
CA GLY A 17 -1.58 -26.24 -1.20
C GLY A 17 -2.03 -24.90 -0.60
N HIS A 18 -1.13 -24.11 0.04
CA HIS A 18 -1.45 -22.75 0.44
C HIS A 18 -1.17 -21.77 -0.71
N PRO A 19 -2.06 -20.81 -1.00
CA PRO A 19 -1.92 -19.91 -2.16
C PRO A 19 -0.85 -18.84 -1.99
N LEU A 20 -0.45 -18.53 -0.75
CA LEU A 20 0.59 -17.57 -0.39
C LEU A 20 1.59 -18.16 0.60
N PRO A 21 2.82 -17.62 0.70
CA PRO A 21 3.67 -17.86 1.85
C PRO A 21 2.99 -17.41 3.14
N LEU A 22 3.29 -18.08 4.25
CA LEU A 22 2.73 -17.69 5.54
C LEU A 22 3.36 -16.40 6.03
N PRO A 23 2.57 -15.40 6.47
CA PRO A 23 3.12 -14.21 7.12
C PRO A 23 3.89 -14.59 8.39
N ALA A 24 4.92 -13.81 8.68
CA ALA A 24 5.77 -14.01 9.85
C ALA A 24 6.01 -12.70 10.60
N TRP A 25 6.06 -12.80 11.92
CA TRP A 25 6.33 -11.65 12.80
C TRP A 25 7.50 -11.96 13.73
N GLY A 26 8.28 -10.94 14.05
CA GLY A 26 9.38 -11.03 15.01
C GLY A 26 8.91 -11.46 16.40
N SER A 27 9.80 -12.10 17.15
CA SER A 27 9.53 -12.54 18.53
C SER A 27 9.53 -11.40 19.55
N PHE A 28 10.10 -10.26 19.20
CA PHE A 28 10.37 -9.17 20.13
C PHE A 28 9.46 -7.96 19.88
N ARG A 29 8.81 -7.46 20.94
CA ARG A 29 8.24 -6.12 20.98
C ARG A 29 9.36 -5.12 21.20
N GLY A 30 9.66 -4.27 20.24
CA GLY A 30 10.54 -3.12 20.45
C GLY A 30 10.10 -2.30 21.66
N GLN A 31 11.07 -1.81 22.47
CA GLN A 31 10.73 -0.89 23.55
C GLN A 31 10.17 0.41 22.96
N PRO A 32 9.12 1.01 23.56
CA PRO A 32 8.63 2.30 23.14
C PRO A 32 9.74 3.36 23.20
N LEU A 33 9.82 4.20 22.19
CA LEU A 33 10.68 5.39 22.23
C LEU A 33 10.11 6.39 23.22
N ARG A 34 10.91 6.78 24.22
CA ARG A 34 10.46 7.60 25.34
C ARG A 34 10.68 9.07 25.11
N PHE A 35 9.67 9.87 25.43
CA PHE A 35 9.70 11.34 25.40
C PHE A 35 9.31 11.88 26.75
N ALA A 36 10.09 12.84 27.25
CA ALA A 36 9.81 13.49 28.53
C ALA A 36 8.57 14.39 28.45
N SER A 37 8.21 14.90 27.26
CA SER A 37 7.07 15.78 27.07
C SER A 37 6.48 15.62 25.65
N VAL A 38 5.29 16.19 25.45
CA VAL A 38 4.59 16.22 24.18
C VAL A 38 5.39 17.01 23.12
N GLU A 39 5.98 18.15 23.52
CA GLU A 39 6.75 19.04 22.63
C GLU A 39 7.95 18.28 22.01
N ARG A 40 8.64 17.45 22.83
CA ARG A 40 9.74 16.63 22.31
C ARG A 40 9.27 15.57 21.32
N TYR A 41 8.08 15.00 21.54
CA TYR A 41 7.47 14.12 20.58
C TYR A 41 7.08 14.85 19.29
N GLU A 42 6.52 16.05 19.38
CA GLU A 42 6.12 16.87 18.22
C GLU A 42 7.31 17.25 17.34
N GLU A 43 8.48 17.51 17.92
CA GLU A 43 9.72 17.72 17.15
C GLU A 43 10.09 16.50 16.29
N LEU A 44 9.92 15.28 16.84
CA LEU A 44 10.09 14.06 16.08
C LEU A 44 8.98 13.94 15.02
N ALA A 45 7.71 14.07 15.42
CA ALA A 45 6.54 13.91 14.54
C ALA A 45 6.66 14.82 13.31
N ALA A 46 7.07 16.10 13.49
CA ALA A 46 7.30 17.01 12.38
C ALA A 46 8.43 16.52 11.44
N SER A 47 9.51 15.95 11.98
CA SER A 47 10.61 15.39 11.16
C SER A 47 10.20 14.14 10.41
N LEU A 48 9.39 13.28 11.03
CA LEU A 48 8.81 12.07 10.40
C LEU A 48 7.83 12.47 9.28
N GLU A 49 6.94 13.42 9.55
CA GLU A 49 5.94 13.92 8.60
C GLU A 49 6.61 14.52 7.35
N LEU A 50 7.63 15.35 7.53
CA LEU A 50 8.40 15.88 6.40
C LEU A 50 9.02 14.77 5.54
N SER A 51 9.51 13.69 6.17
CA SER A 51 10.09 12.55 5.44
C SER A 51 9.04 11.80 4.63
N VAL A 52 7.83 11.60 5.17
CA VAL A 52 6.70 11.00 4.44
C VAL A 52 6.30 11.89 3.26
N GLN A 53 6.13 13.20 3.47
CA GLN A 53 5.75 14.16 2.44
C GLN A 53 6.74 14.19 1.29
N GLN A 54 8.04 14.20 1.60
CA GLN A 54 9.10 14.12 0.57
C GLN A 54 9.07 12.80 -0.20
N LEU A 55 8.79 11.68 0.49
CA LEU A 55 8.73 10.37 -0.16
C LEU A 55 7.55 10.28 -1.13
N VAL A 56 6.34 10.66 -0.70
CA VAL A 56 5.13 10.55 -1.55
C VAL A 56 5.14 11.52 -2.73
N GLN A 57 5.91 12.62 -2.63
CA GLN A 57 6.17 13.53 -3.75
C GLN A 57 7.19 12.96 -4.73
N ALA A 58 8.21 12.26 -4.22
CA ALA A 58 9.30 11.74 -5.05
C ALA A 58 8.91 10.47 -5.81
N HIS A 59 8.03 9.64 -5.24
CA HIS A 59 7.70 8.32 -5.79
C HIS A 59 6.20 8.15 -5.95
N ASN A 60 5.80 7.72 -7.13
CA ASN A 60 4.43 7.26 -7.38
C ASN A 60 4.20 5.89 -6.72
N TYR A 61 2.97 5.61 -6.31
CA TYR A 61 2.55 4.22 -6.10
C TYR A 61 2.34 3.56 -7.46
N ASN A 62 3.04 2.49 -7.77
CA ASN A 62 3.04 1.87 -9.09
C ASN A 62 2.96 0.33 -9.04
N SER A 63 1.76 -0.21 -8.92
CA SER A 63 1.52 -1.66 -9.05
C SER A 63 1.39 -2.12 -10.50
N ILE A 64 1.31 -1.19 -11.48
CA ILE A 64 1.27 -1.51 -12.91
C ILE A 64 2.64 -1.99 -13.37
N GLY A 65 3.71 -1.27 -13.03
CA GLY A 65 5.06 -1.62 -13.46
C GLY A 65 5.52 -2.98 -12.93
N ASN A 66 5.27 -3.29 -11.66
CA ASN A 66 5.58 -4.60 -11.09
C ASN A 66 4.80 -5.73 -11.77
N PHE A 67 3.52 -5.48 -12.07
CA PHE A 67 2.67 -6.44 -12.76
C PHE A 67 3.14 -6.70 -14.21
N VAL A 68 3.46 -5.66 -14.95
CA VAL A 68 3.98 -5.79 -16.33
C VAL A 68 5.30 -6.55 -16.34
N ARG A 69 6.19 -6.28 -15.38
CA ARG A 69 7.44 -7.05 -15.23
C ARG A 69 7.14 -8.53 -14.96
N PHE A 70 6.28 -8.82 -14.01
CA PHE A 70 5.87 -10.18 -13.68
C PHE A 70 5.34 -10.94 -14.90
N TYR A 71 4.48 -10.31 -15.70
CA TYR A 71 3.99 -10.88 -16.96
C TYR A 71 5.11 -11.16 -17.96
N LYS A 72 5.99 -10.19 -18.19
CA LYS A 72 7.11 -10.35 -19.14
C LYS A 72 8.06 -11.47 -18.72
N GLU A 73 8.36 -11.58 -17.45
CA GLU A 73 9.23 -12.63 -16.91
C GLU A 73 8.54 -14.00 -16.97
N PHE A 74 7.23 -14.08 -16.74
CA PHE A 74 6.45 -15.30 -16.98
C PHE A 74 6.52 -15.74 -18.44
N CYS A 75 6.24 -14.86 -19.38
CA CYS A 75 6.36 -15.18 -20.83
C CYS A 75 7.78 -15.61 -21.22
N ALA A 76 8.80 -14.98 -20.67
CA ALA A 76 10.20 -15.29 -20.96
C ALA A 76 10.66 -16.62 -20.34
N SER A 77 10.01 -17.08 -19.28
CA SER A 77 10.36 -18.34 -18.59
C SER A 77 10.04 -19.60 -19.40
N GLY A 78 9.08 -19.50 -20.34
CA GLY A 78 8.56 -20.64 -21.08
C GLY A 78 7.68 -21.60 -20.26
N GLU A 79 7.29 -21.19 -19.06
CA GLU A 79 6.37 -21.95 -18.22
C GLU A 79 4.92 -21.78 -18.69
N ASP A 80 4.16 -22.88 -18.76
CA ASP A 80 2.73 -22.82 -19.11
C ASP A 80 1.83 -22.56 -17.89
N SER A 81 2.34 -22.84 -16.68
CA SER A 81 1.60 -22.67 -15.42
C SER A 81 2.03 -21.41 -14.70
N LEU A 82 1.14 -20.41 -14.68
CA LEU A 82 1.36 -19.20 -13.90
C LEU A 82 1.45 -19.49 -12.39
N SER A 83 0.67 -20.44 -11.87
CA SER A 83 0.72 -20.84 -10.46
C SER A 83 2.07 -21.43 -10.09
N HIS A 84 2.70 -22.23 -10.97
CA HIS A 84 4.04 -22.76 -10.77
C HIS A 84 5.07 -21.64 -10.81
N PHE A 85 5.04 -20.79 -11.84
CA PHE A 85 5.93 -19.63 -11.95
C PHE A 85 5.80 -18.70 -10.73
N TYR A 86 4.57 -18.32 -10.36
CA TYR A 86 4.27 -17.45 -9.22
C TYR A 86 4.87 -17.96 -7.92
N ARG A 87 4.86 -19.27 -7.71
CA ARG A 87 5.42 -19.90 -6.51
C ARG A 87 6.92 -19.73 -6.39
N HIS A 88 7.64 -19.70 -7.53
CA HIS A 88 9.10 -19.58 -7.58
C HIS A 88 9.58 -18.15 -7.88
N TYR A 89 8.67 -17.27 -8.23
CA TYR A 89 9.00 -15.88 -8.52
C TYR A 89 9.31 -15.10 -7.26
N GLU A 90 10.44 -14.39 -7.24
CA GLU A 90 10.81 -13.47 -6.15
C GLU A 90 10.56 -12.04 -6.59
N PRO A 91 9.53 -11.33 -6.03
CA PRO A 91 9.21 -9.97 -6.45
C PRO A 91 10.37 -9.01 -6.16
N PRO A 92 10.95 -8.36 -7.17
CA PRO A 92 11.97 -7.36 -6.93
C PRO A 92 11.32 -6.05 -6.41
N ILE A 93 11.99 -5.40 -5.48
CA ILE A 93 11.63 -4.06 -5.03
C ILE A 93 12.51 -3.06 -5.80
N THR A 94 11.89 -2.26 -6.65
CA THR A 94 12.59 -1.27 -7.48
C THR A 94 11.99 0.11 -7.31
N GLU A 95 12.83 1.13 -7.39
CA GLU A 95 12.46 2.52 -7.14
C GLU A 95 11.38 3.04 -8.10
N GLU A 96 11.38 2.56 -9.34
CA GLU A 96 10.43 2.96 -10.38
C GLU A 96 9.02 2.38 -10.17
N HIS A 97 8.91 1.28 -9.39
CA HIS A 97 7.67 0.53 -9.26
C HIS A 97 7.33 0.23 -7.79
N TYR A 98 7.40 1.24 -6.93
CA TYR A 98 7.04 1.05 -5.53
C TYR A 98 5.53 0.83 -5.34
N THR A 99 5.20 -0.23 -4.61
CA THR A 99 3.91 -0.42 -3.95
C THR A 99 3.99 0.04 -2.48
N CYS A 100 3.02 -0.32 -1.65
CA CYS A 100 3.09 -0.05 -0.20
C CYS A 100 4.35 -0.63 0.43
N VAL A 101 4.82 -1.80 -0.03
CA VAL A 101 6.03 -2.45 0.47
C VAL A 101 7.27 -1.63 0.15
N GLY A 102 7.50 -1.30 -1.12
CA GLY A 102 8.66 -0.50 -1.52
C GLY A 102 8.69 0.87 -0.84
N LEU A 103 7.54 1.56 -0.80
CA LEU A 103 7.40 2.85 -0.12
C LEU A 103 7.69 2.75 1.39
N ALA A 104 7.21 1.70 2.06
CA ALA A 104 7.47 1.51 3.50
C ALA A 104 8.93 1.19 3.78
N LEU A 105 9.58 0.36 2.94
CA LEU A 105 11.00 0.02 3.07
C LEU A 105 11.89 1.25 2.86
N GLU A 106 11.65 2.02 1.81
CA GLU A 106 12.38 3.27 1.53
C GLU A 106 12.18 4.28 2.66
N LEU A 107 10.94 4.44 3.15
CA LEU A 107 10.66 5.31 4.28
C LEU A 107 11.43 4.87 5.52
N LEU A 108 11.40 3.59 5.85
CA LEU A 108 12.11 3.03 7.00
C LEU A 108 13.62 3.34 6.94
N GLN A 109 14.23 3.19 5.75
CA GLN A 109 15.64 3.51 5.54
C GLN A 109 15.94 5.00 5.72
N LYS A 110 15.08 5.89 5.18
CA LYS A 110 15.22 7.35 5.35
C LYS A 110 15.09 7.75 6.81
N LEU A 111 14.11 7.21 7.52
CA LEU A 111 13.86 7.56 8.93
C LEU A 111 14.97 7.10 9.87
N ARG A 112 15.63 5.96 9.59
CA ARG A 112 16.79 5.50 10.37
C ARG A 112 17.91 6.52 10.42
N ARG A 113 18.06 7.39 9.41
CA ARG A 113 19.07 8.46 9.38
C ARG A 113 18.80 9.54 10.43
N LEU A 114 17.56 9.66 10.90
CA LEU A 114 17.18 10.60 11.96
C LEU A 114 17.62 10.13 13.36
N ASP A 115 18.16 8.93 13.52
CA ASP A 115 18.62 8.38 14.79
C ASP A 115 19.69 9.26 15.45
N LYS A 116 20.51 9.97 14.66
CA LYS A 116 21.49 10.95 15.16
C LYS A 116 20.83 12.11 15.93
N LYS A 117 19.63 12.52 15.52
CA LYS A 117 18.85 13.59 16.15
C LYS A 117 17.93 13.06 17.25
N PHE A 118 17.43 11.84 17.07
CA PHE A 118 16.48 11.17 17.96
C PHE A 118 17.03 9.77 18.31
N PRO A 119 17.96 9.65 19.28
CA PRO A 119 18.58 8.39 19.62
C PRO A 119 17.57 7.31 20.01
N GLY A 120 17.74 6.11 19.45
CA GLY A 120 16.83 4.98 19.64
C GLY A 120 15.72 4.88 18.60
N LEU A 121 15.54 5.87 17.73
CA LEU A 121 14.54 5.87 16.68
C LEU A 121 14.74 4.68 15.73
N ALA A 122 15.97 4.47 15.24
CA ALA A 122 16.27 3.41 14.27
C ALA A 122 15.90 2.01 14.79
N SER A 123 16.09 1.76 16.08
CA SER A 123 15.76 0.49 16.72
C SER A 123 14.28 0.37 17.10
N GLY A 124 13.58 1.49 17.23
CA GLY A 124 12.15 1.52 17.55
C GLY A 124 11.23 1.45 16.35
N LEU A 125 11.72 1.78 15.14
CA LEU A 125 10.96 1.71 13.90
C LEU A 125 10.83 0.27 13.40
N PHE A 126 9.65 -0.11 12.96
CA PHE A 126 9.37 -1.43 12.39
C PHE A 126 8.29 -1.39 11.33
N LEU A 127 8.23 -2.42 10.49
CA LEU A 127 7.13 -2.64 9.56
C LEU A 127 5.95 -3.28 10.30
N ALA A 128 4.77 -2.73 10.09
CA ALA A 128 3.51 -3.27 10.58
C ALA A 128 2.70 -3.83 9.42
N SER A 129 2.12 -5.01 9.59
CA SER A 129 1.18 -5.58 8.65
C SER A 129 -0.21 -5.03 8.89
N CYS A 130 -0.99 -4.87 7.82
CA CYS A 130 -2.37 -4.46 7.89
C CYS A 130 -3.22 -5.47 7.11
N GLU A 131 -4.38 -5.77 7.64
CA GLU A 131 -5.41 -6.58 7.00
C GLU A 131 -6.66 -5.75 6.84
N GLU A 132 -7.19 -5.73 5.62
CA GLU A 132 -8.29 -4.87 5.22
C GLU A 132 -9.62 -5.62 5.28
N SER A 133 -10.72 -4.86 5.28
CA SER A 133 -12.09 -5.39 5.15
C SER A 133 -12.47 -6.42 6.22
N ILE A 134 -12.07 -6.20 7.46
CA ILE A 134 -12.41 -7.07 8.59
C ILE A 134 -13.89 -6.89 8.96
N GLU A 135 -14.65 -7.97 8.94
CA GLU A 135 -16.07 -7.97 9.27
C GLU A 135 -16.31 -8.08 10.78
N ASP A 136 -15.64 -9.04 11.46
CA ASP A 136 -15.75 -9.25 12.92
C ASP A 136 -14.45 -8.81 13.63
N VAL A 137 -14.37 -7.51 13.90
CA VAL A 137 -13.22 -6.90 14.58
C VAL A 137 -13.00 -7.49 15.98
N ASP A 138 -14.04 -7.72 16.75
CA ASP A 138 -13.94 -8.15 18.17
C ASP A 138 -13.38 -9.57 18.26
N SER A 139 -13.84 -10.45 17.39
CA SER A 139 -13.30 -11.81 17.26
C SER A 139 -11.84 -11.79 16.82
N TYR A 140 -11.52 -11.02 15.76
CA TYR A 140 -10.18 -10.96 15.18
C TYR A 140 -9.12 -10.48 16.20
N VAL A 141 -9.40 -9.41 16.96
CA VAL A 141 -8.43 -8.83 17.89
C VAL A 141 -8.21 -9.66 19.16
N SER A 142 -9.07 -10.65 19.42
CA SER A 142 -8.95 -11.51 20.61
C SER A 142 -7.69 -12.36 20.60
N TYR A 143 -7.08 -12.58 19.43
CA TYR A 143 -5.90 -13.42 19.24
C TYR A 143 -4.77 -12.65 18.56
N ASP A 144 -3.57 -13.22 18.51
CA ASP A 144 -2.53 -12.83 17.57
C ASP A 144 -2.94 -13.29 16.16
N PRO A 145 -2.54 -12.58 15.08
CA PRO A 145 -2.94 -12.94 13.73
C PRO A 145 -2.53 -14.37 13.39
N CYS A 146 -3.50 -15.18 12.91
CA CYS A 146 -3.25 -16.54 12.48
C CYS A 146 -2.59 -16.55 11.09
N PRO A 147 -1.36 -17.08 10.91
CA PRO A 147 -0.69 -17.03 9.61
C PRO A 147 -1.42 -17.82 8.51
N ARG A 148 -2.32 -18.72 8.85
CA ARG A 148 -2.99 -19.61 7.88
C ARG A 148 -4.27 -19.04 7.29
N THR A 149 -4.89 -18.06 7.95
CA THR A 149 -6.20 -17.51 7.58
C THR A 149 -6.15 -16.03 7.19
N VAL A 150 -4.96 -15.42 7.12
CA VAL A 150 -4.79 -14.01 6.82
C VAL A 150 -3.96 -13.77 5.56
N GLU A 151 -4.30 -12.75 4.78
CA GLU A 151 -3.55 -12.34 3.57
C GLU A 151 -2.86 -11.04 3.88
N LYS A 152 -2.39 -10.41 4.47
CA LYS A 152 -1.66 -9.13 4.67
C LYS A 152 -1.56 -8.29 3.38
N GLU A 153 -2.60 -7.58 3.08
CA GLU A 153 -2.73 -6.77 1.86
C GLU A 153 -1.87 -5.50 1.91
N HIS A 154 -1.60 -4.98 3.11
CA HIS A 154 -0.93 -3.70 3.24
C HIS A 154 0.17 -3.70 4.31
N VAL A 155 1.18 -2.85 4.07
CA VAL A 155 2.33 -2.66 4.95
C VAL A 155 2.61 -1.18 5.14
N LEU A 156 2.92 -0.78 6.37
CA LEU A 156 3.29 0.58 6.74
C LEU A 156 4.40 0.58 7.81
N VAL A 157 4.94 1.76 8.13
CA VAL A 157 5.95 1.92 9.18
C VAL A 157 5.28 2.33 10.48
N ALA A 158 5.67 1.70 11.58
CA ALA A 158 5.17 2.00 12.92
C ALA A 158 6.32 2.28 13.90
N LEU A 159 6.02 3.09 14.90
CA LEU A 159 6.91 3.40 16.03
C LEU A 159 6.09 3.40 17.32
N ARG A 160 6.47 2.57 18.27
CA ARG A 160 5.91 2.63 19.62
C ARG A 160 6.46 3.81 20.38
N ILE A 161 5.60 4.55 21.06
CA ILE A 161 5.95 5.76 21.79
C ILE A 161 5.46 5.69 23.25
N ASP A 162 6.22 6.35 24.12
CA ASP A 162 5.89 6.61 25.52
C ASP A 162 6.11 8.09 25.79
N ILE A 163 5.07 8.84 26.01
CA ILE A 163 5.12 10.29 26.24
C ILE A 163 4.75 10.55 27.70
N GLY A 164 5.75 10.70 28.55
CA GLY A 164 5.55 10.95 29.99
C GLY A 164 4.79 9.83 30.70
N GLY A 165 5.01 8.56 30.31
CA GLY A 165 4.32 7.39 30.85
C GLY A 165 3.02 7.04 30.14
N ARG A 166 2.61 7.80 29.12
CA ARG A 166 1.42 7.54 28.29
C ARG A 166 1.84 6.79 27.02
N LEU A 167 1.31 5.60 26.83
CA LEU A 167 1.68 4.75 25.72
C LEU A 167 0.87 5.06 24.45
N GLY A 168 1.48 4.83 23.31
CA GLY A 168 0.86 4.99 22.01
C GLY A 168 1.69 4.41 20.88
N VAL A 169 1.22 4.65 19.65
CA VAL A 169 1.89 4.26 18.39
C VAL A 169 1.81 5.42 17.43
N ALA A 170 2.92 5.75 16.78
CA ALA A 170 2.95 6.61 15.61
C ALA A 170 2.97 5.72 14.35
N LEU A 171 2.07 5.99 13.40
CA LEU A 171 1.94 5.30 12.13
C LEU A 171 2.32 6.23 10.99
N LEU A 172 3.05 5.70 10.01
CA LEU A 172 3.49 6.40 8.82
C LEU A 172 3.16 5.53 7.61
N ASP A 173 2.19 5.99 6.83
CA ASP A 173 1.60 5.22 5.73
C ASP A 173 1.71 5.93 4.39
N PRO A 174 2.85 5.81 3.70
CA PRO A 174 3.00 6.40 2.37
C PRO A 174 2.20 5.64 1.31
N GLY A 175 1.79 4.40 1.57
CA GLY A 175 1.04 3.55 0.64
C GLY A 175 -0.39 4.05 0.43
N TYR A 176 -1.07 4.45 1.50
CA TYR A 176 -2.49 4.90 1.48
C TYR A 176 -2.67 6.43 1.44
N HIS A 177 -1.71 7.16 0.88
CA HIS A 177 -1.83 8.62 0.69
C HIS A 177 -1.90 9.42 1.99
N VAL A 178 -1.42 8.88 3.10
CA VAL A 178 -1.41 9.58 4.38
C VAL A 178 -0.09 10.32 4.53
N ALA A 179 -0.04 11.57 4.05
CA ALA A 179 1.16 12.40 4.10
C ALA A 179 1.33 13.11 5.46
N ARG A 180 0.98 12.43 6.54
CA ARG A 180 1.09 12.90 7.91
C ARG A 180 1.44 11.76 8.86
N VAL A 181 1.96 12.11 10.03
CA VAL A 181 2.06 11.16 11.14
C VAL A 181 0.69 10.96 11.77
N VAL A 182 0.26 9.71 11.90
CA VAL A 182 -0.95 9.36 12.64
C VAL A 182 -0.54 8.87 14.03
N THR A 183 -0.79 9.66 15.04
CA THR A 183 -0.51 9.34 16.44
C THR A 183 -1.73 8.70 17.07
N VAL A 184 -1.57 7.49 17.62
CA VAL A 184 -2.66 6.76 18.28
C VAL A 184 -2.26 6.50 19.72
N MET A 185 -2.83 7.29 20.64
CA MET A 185 -2.59 7.16 22.09
C MET A 185 -3.59 6.21 22.71
N GLU A 186 -3.17 5.41 23.70
CA GLU A 186 -4.07 4.50 24.43
C GLU A 186 -5.21 5.23 25.14
N ASP A 187 -4.93 6.39 25.69
CA ASP A 187 -5.91 7.22 26.41
C ASP A 187 -6.74 8.12 25.50
N SER A 188 -6.52 8.05 24.17
CA SER A 188 -7.19 8.90 23.17
C SER A 188 -7.06 10.42 23.42
N SER A 189 -6.10 10.83 24.25
CA SER A 189 -5.83 12.23 24.57
C SER A 189 -4.70 12.78 23.71
N TYR A 190 -4.67 14.11 23.51
CA TYR A 190 -3.62 14.78 22.75
C TYR A 190 -2.21 14.26 23.11
N PRO A 191 -1.36 13.92 22.13
CA PRO A 191 -1.42 14.22 20.69
C PRO A 191 -2.15 13.16 19.83
N HIS A 192 -3.14 12.45 20.34
CA HIS A 192 -3.95 11.51 19.57
C HIS A 192 -4.59 12.19 18.35
N THR A 193 -4.38 11.63 17.14
CA THR A 193 -4.87 12.21 15.89
C THR A 193 -6.40 12.13 15.76
N GLY A 194 -7.01 11.04 16.25
CA GLY A 194 -8.46 10.83 16.12
C GLY A 194 -8.92 10.71 14.66
N TRP A 195 -10.07 11.29 14.36
CA TRP A 195 -10.63 11.35 13.01
C TRP A 195 -10.11 12.56 12.25
N PHE A 196 -9.84 12.37 10.96
CA PHE A 196 -9.54 13.47 10.04
C PHE A 196 -10.06 13.18 8.63
N THR A 197 -10.33 14.25 7.87
CA THR A 197 -10.72 14.12 6.47
C THR A 197 -9.50 13.81 5.62
N GLN A 198 -9.52 12.63 4.98
CA GLN A 198 -8.49 12.21 4.04
C GLN A 198 -8.72 12.78 2.64
N SER A 199 -9.96 12.81 2.18
CA SER A 199 -10.33 13.43 0.91
C SER A 199 -11.78 13.90 0.93
N ASP A 200 -12.03 15.01 0.25
CA ASP A 200 -13.37 15.55 0.06
C ASP A 200 -13.59 15.80 -1.45
N GLN A 201 -14.26 14.85 -2.07
CA GLN A 201 -14.54 14.86 -3.50
C GLN A 201 -16.03 15.16 -3.74
N PRO A 202 -16.40 15.72 -4.93
CA PRO A 202 -17.78 16.06 -5.21
C PRO A 202 -18.81 14.93 -5.01
N HIS A 203 -18.41 13.67 -5.02
CA HIS A 203 -19.29 12.50 -4.92
C HIS A 203 -19.14 11.71 -3.63
N CYS A 204 -18.02 11.88 -2.91
CA CYS A 204 -17.72 11.12 -1.70
C CYS A 204 -16.68 11.85 -0.83
N ARG A 205 -16.99 12.02 0.45
CA ARG A 205 -16.03 12.42 1.48
C ARG A 205 -15.51 11.16 2.17
N LYS A 206 -14.19 11.10 2.39
CA LYS A 206 -13.53 10.05 3.16
C LYS A 206 -12.91 10.63 4.41
N ASP A 207 -13.28 10.07 5.54
CA ASP A 207 -12.68 10.38 6.83
C ASP A 207 -11.99 9.12 7.38
N TYR A 208 -10.76 9.26 7.86
CA TYR A 208 -10.01 8.20 8.52
C TYR A 208 -10.00 8.40 10.03
N GLY A 209 -10.26 7.32 10.77
CA GLY A 209 -10.20 7.31 12.22
C GLY A 209 -9.37 6.13 12.72
N TYR A 210 -8.55 6.38 13.74
CA TYR A 210 -7.65 5.40 14.31
C TYR A 210 -7.85 5.28 15.81
N SER A 211 -7.82 4.05 16.32
CA SER A 211 -7.88 3.79 17.76
C SER A 211 -7.11 2.52 18.10
N LEU A 212 -6.45 2.47 19.26
CA LEU A 212 -5.87 1.23 19.76
C LEU A 212 -6.96 0.30 20.26
N THR A 213 -6.78 -1.00 20.02
CA THR A 213 -7.64 -2.03 20.63
C THR A 213 -7.32 -2.22 22.09
N GLY A 214 -8.26 -2.72 22.88
CA GLY A 214 -8.12 -2.86 24.34
C GLY A 214 -6.93 -3.71 24.79
N ASN A 215 -6.42 -4.60 23.93
CA ASN A 215 -5.21 -5.39 24.19
C ASN A 215 -3.90 -4.70 23.75
N GLY A 216 -3.97 -3.51 23.13
CA GLY A 216 -2.83 -2.73 22.64
C GLY A 216 -2.01 -3.42 21.53
N LYS A 217 -2.55 -4.49 20.93
CA LYS A 217 -1.83 -5.25 19.86
C LYS A 217 -2.15 -4.77 18.47
N TYR A 218 -3.33 -4.14 18.29
CA TYR A 218 -3.80 -3.67 17.01
C TYR A 218 -4.17 -2.19 17.08
N VAL A 219 -4.03 -1.52 15.96
CA VAL A 219 -4.70 -0.26 15.68
C VAL A 219 -5.85 -0.56 14.73
N LEU A 220 -7.06 -0.24 15.16
CA LEU A 220 -8.24 -0.27 14.33
C LEU A 220 -8.26 1.01 13.48
N TRP A 221 -8.17 0.86 12.17
CA TRP A 221 -8.34 1.92 11.20
C TRP A 221 -9.72 1.80 10.56
N ARG A 222 -10.47 2.90 10.60
CA ARG A 222 -11.80 3.01 9.98
C ARG A 222 -11.74 4.00 8.82
N ASP A 223 -12.17 3.56 7.62
CA ASP A 223 -12.42 4.37 6.44
C ASP A 223 -13.93 4.63 6.36
N ARG A 224 -14.36 5.82 6.78
CA ARG A 224 -15.75 6.26 6.68
C ARG A 224 -15.94 7.03 5.39
N ARG A 225 -16.87 6.56 4.57
CA ARG A 225 -17.24 7.15 3.28
C ARG A 225 -18.64 7.70 3.37
N THR A 226 -18.77 9.02 3.24
CA THR A 226 -20.06 9.71 3.20
C THR A 226 -20.35 10.13 1.76
N MET A 227 -21.38 9.53 1.15
CA MET A 227 -21.84 9.84 -0.20
C MET A 227 -22.69 11.12 -0.21
N ARG A 228 -22.92 11.70 -1.40
CA ARG A 228 -23.71 12.94 -1.53
C ARG A 228 -25.16 12.81 -1.07
N ASP A 229 -25.75 11.64 -1.20
CA ASP A 229 -27.10 11.32 -0.72
C ASP A 229 -27.20 11.11 0.79
N GLY A 230 -26.04 11.23 1.49
CA GLY A 230 -25.93 11.03 2.94
C GLY A 230 -25.75 9.59 3.36
N LEU A 231 -25.63 8.63 2.41
CA LEU A 231 -25.28 7.24 2.74
C LEU A 231 -23.87 7.20 3.34
N GLU A 232 -23.73 6.54 4.47
CA GLU A 232 -22.42 6.29 5.10
C GLU A 232 -22.08 4.80 5.03
N GLU A 233 -20.84 4.53 4.63
CA GLU A 233 -20.22 3.22 4.69
C GLU A 233 -18.97 3.31 5.54
N VAL A 234 -18.74 2.34 6.42
CA VAL A 234 -17.53 2.26 7.25
C VAL A 234 -16.86 0.93 7.02
N TYR A 235 -15.61 1.00 6.57
CA TYR A 235 -14.75 -0.17 6.41
C TYR A 235 -13.74 -0.20 7.55
N ALA A 236 -13.48 -1.40 8.06
CA ALA A 236 -12.52 -1.62 9.14
C ALA A 236 -11.29 -2.34 8.59
N ALA A 237 -10.11 -1.89 8.99
CA ALA A 237 -8.84 -2.57 8.78
C ALA A 237 -8.09 -2.65 10.12
N LEU A 238 -7.27 -3.67 10.28
CA LEU A 238 -6.50 -3.91 11.50
C LEU A 238 -5.00 -3.88 11.21
N ILE A 239 -4.32 -2.92 11.82
CA ILE A 239 -2.86 -2.78 11.74
C ILE A 239 -2.28 -3.49 12.97
N TYR A 240 -1.53 -4.57 12.75
CA TYR A 240 -0.90 -5.31 13.83
C TYR A 240 0.40 -4.65 14.28
N VAL A 241 0.36 -4.05 15.46
CA VAL A 241 1.51 -3.34 16.08
C VAL A 241 2.13 -4.11 17.24
N GLY A 242 1.69 -5.35 17.46
CA GLY A 242 2.20 -6.22 18.52
C GLY A 242 3.63 -6.66 18.33
N ARG A 243 4.04 -6.96 17.09
CA ARG A 243 5.37 -7.45 16.70
C ARG A 243 5.73 -6.95 15.31
N PRO A 244 7.03 -6.77 14.99
CA PRO A 244 7.48 -6.39 13.65
C PRO A 244 7.08 -7.43 12.59
N PHE A 245 6.58 -6.99 11.45
CA PHE A 245 6.28 -7.84 10.32
C PHE A 245 7.55 -8.15 9.53
N LEU A 246 7.83 -9.45 9.29
CA LEU A 246 9.07 -9.92 8.69
C LEU A 246 8.93 -10.41 7.25
N ALA A 247 7.72 -10.48 6.72
CA ALA A 247 7.45 -11.06 5.41
C ALA A 247 6.79 -10.08 4.40
N PRO A 248 7.18 -8.79 4.35
CA PRO A 248 6.50 -7.82 3.48
C PRO A 248 6.68 -8.15 2.00
N VAL A 249 7.87 -8.59 1.58
CA VAL A 249 8.14 -8.90 0.17
C VAL A 249 7.51 -10.24 -0.21
N SER A 250 7.78 -11.28 0.56
CA SER A 250 7.32 -12.64 0.25
C SER A 250 5.80 -12.81 0.35
N VAL A 251 5.11 -12.01 1.17
CA VAL A 251 3.65 -12.08 1.33
C VAL A 251 2.98 -10.89 0.64
N THR A 252 3.15 -9.67 1.15
CA THR A 252 2.36 -8.51 0.70
C THR A 252 2.71 -8.09 -0.73
N GLU A 253 4.01 -7.97 -1.09
CA GLU A 253 4.38 -7.63 -2.46
C GLU A 253 3.96 -8.71 -3.44
N ARG A 254 4.14 -9.99 -3.06
CA ARG A 254 3.69 -11.13 -3.88
C ARG A 254 2.18 -11.11 -4.07
N ARG A 255 1.40 -10.86 -3.00
CA ARG A 255 -0.06 -10.71 -3.08
C ARG A 255 -0.45 -9.59 -4.05
N ASN A 256 0.26 -8.47 -4.03
CA ASN A 256 0.04 -7.34 -4.94
C ASN A 256 0.21 -7.70 -6.42
N LEU A 257 1.03 -8.70 -6.77
CA LEU A 257 1.20 -9.14 -8.17
C LEU A 257 -0.06 -9.77 -8.75
N VAL A 258 -0.90 -10.40 -7.94
CA VAL A 258 -2.07 -11.14 -8.41
C VAL A 258 -3.41 -10.50 -8.00
N TYR A 259 -3.37 -9.38 -7.29
CA TYR A 259 -4.58 -8.64 -6.93
C TYR A 259 -5.37 -8.22 -8.19
N ASN A 260 -6.69 -8.11 -8.10
CA ASN A 260 -7.54 -7.87 -9.27
C ASN A 260 -7.63 -6.39 -9.70
N THR A 261 -6.84 -5.52 -9.09
CA THR A 261 -6.79 -4.09 -9.42
C THR A 261 -5.34 -3.63 -9.59
N ARG A 262 -5.08 -2.83 -10.62
CA ARG A 262 -3.79 -2.20 -10.90
C ARG A 262 -3.90 -0.71 -10.79
N SER A 263 -2.89 -0.09 -10.18
CA SER A 263 -2.92 1.36 -9.98
C SER A 263 -1.53 1.97 -10.19
N LEU A 264 -1.54 3.15 -10.82
CA LEU A 264 -0.42 4.08 -10.82
C LEU A 264 -0.94 5.43 -10.31
N VAL A 265 -0.33 5.93 -9.22
CA VAL A 265 -0.89 7.05 -8.45
C VAL A 265 0.19 8.04 -8.09
N GLY A 266 0.04 9.27 -8.57
CA GLY A 266 0.86 10.42 -8.20
C GLY A 266 0.21 11.26 -7.11
N ARG A 267 1.03 11.88 -6.26
CA ARG A 267 0.58 12.68 -5.11
C ARG A 267 1.40 13.95 -4.94
N ASP A 268 0.78 14.94 -4.33
CA ASP A 268 1.47 16.12 -3.82
C ASP A 268 2.04 15.90 -2.40
N THR A 269 2.73 16.89 -1.87
CA THR A 269 3.32 16.85 -0.51
C THR A 269 2.29 16.75 0.62
N LYS A 270 1.01 16.98 0.33
CA LYS A 270 -0.10 16.85 1.30
C LYS A 270 -0.81 15.50 1.18
N GLY A 271 -0.32 14.61 0.28
CA GLY A 271 -0.97 13.35 -0.04
C GLY A 271 -2.16 13.46 -1.00
N GLY A 272 -2.45 14.66 -1.50
CA GLY A 272 -3.50 14.89 -2.49
C GLY A 272 -3.17 14.22 -3.82
N LEU A 273 -4.17 13.58 -4.44
CA LEU A 273 -4.00 12.90 -5.72
C LEU A 273 -3.80 13.89 -6.85
N THR A 274 -2.66 13.84 -7.54
CA THR A 274 -2.36 14.67 -8.72
C THR A 274 -2.78 13.98 -10.00
N ALA A 275 -2.56 12.66 -10.10
CA ALA A 275 -2.99 11.82 -11.20
C ALA A 275 -3.22 10.39 -10.74
N THR A 276 -4.15 9.69 -11.39
CA THR A 276 -4.36 8.26 -11.15
C THR A 276 -4.64 7.54 -12.45
N ILE A 277 -4.11 6.33 -12.56
CA ILE A 277 -4.48 5.33 -13.55
C ILE A 277 -4.92 4.10 -12.78
N CYS A 278 -6.12 3.60 -13.01
CA CYS A 278 -6.67 2.45 -12.31
C CYS A 278 -7.35 1.52 -13.30
N VAL A 279 -7.04 0.22 -13.19
CA VAL A 279 -7.63 -0.84 -14.00
C VAL A 279 -8.08 -1.95 -13.07
N LYS A 280 -9.38 -2.25 -13.08
CA LYS A 280 -9.90 -3.48 -12.48
C LYS A 280 -9.89 -4.58 -13.55
N ILE A 281 -9.32 -5.73 -13.20
CA ILE A 281 -9.20 -6.87 -14.09
C ILE A 281 -10.53 -7.63 -14.09
N PRO A 282 -11.30 -7.61 -15.20
CA PRO A 282 -12.55 -8.33 -15.30
C PRO A 282 -12.28 -9.80 -15.68
N ARG A 283 -13.22 -10.69 -15.37
CA ARG A 283 -13.15 -12.09 -15.84
C ARG A 283 -13.29 -12.18 -17.35
N GLU A 284 -14.13 -11.34 -17.92
CA GLU A 284 -14.45 -11.33 -19.36
C GLU A 284 -14.45 -9.91 -19.91
N GLY A 285 -14.31 -9.79 -21.23
CA GLY A 285 -14.34 -8.53 -21.95
C GLY A 285 -13.03 -7.75 -21.89
N ASP A 286 -13.04 -6.58 -22.51
CA ASP A 286 -11.92 -5.63 -22.52
C ASP A 286 -11.88 -4.88 -21.17
N PRO A 287 -10.76 -4.87 -20.43
CA PRO A 287 -10.63 -4.11 -19.21
C PRO A 287 -10.81 -2.61 -19.47
N VAL A 288 -11.41 -1.91 -18.51
CA VAL A 288 -11.59 -0.46 -18.59
C VAL A 288 -10.55 0.25 -17.73
N VAL A 289 -9.75 1.09 -18.38
CA VAL A 289 -8.83 2.02 -17.70
C VAL A 289 -9.61 3.24 -17.25
N THR A 290 -9.57 3.51 -15.96
CA THR A 290 -10.04 4.79 -15.40
C THR A 290 -8.84 5.67 -15.13
N VAL A 291 -8.80 6.83 -15.75
CA VAL A 291 -7.77 7.84 -15.53
C VAL A 291 -8.35 9.07 -14.87
N SER A 292 -7.59 9.70 -13.98
CA SER A 292 -7.94 11.03 -13.46
C SER A 292 -6.70 11.89 -13.30
N ARG A 293 -6.88 13.20 -13.39
CA ARG A 293 -5.84 14.20 -13.16
C ARG A 293 -6.43 15.44 -12.49
N GLN A 294 -5.61 16.12 -11.73
CA GLN A 294 -5.94 17.46 -11.25
C GLN A 294 -5.54 18.49 -12.30
N THR A 295 -6.47 19.36 -12.67
CA THR A 295 -6.18 20.48 -13.58
C THR A 295 -5.52 21.63 -12.83
N GLY A 296 -4.89 22.56 -13.55
CA GLY A 296 -4.31 23.78 -12.96
C GLY A 296 -5.31 24.66 -12.19
N SER A 297 -6.62 24.45 -12.40
CA SER A 297 -7.69 25.10 -11.62
C SER A 297 -8.09 24.33 -10.36
N GLY A 298 -7.39 23.23 -10.02
CA GLY A 298 -7.71 22.39 -8.87
C GLY A 298 -8.91 21.45 -9.06
N ARG A 299 -9.50 21.41 -10.26
CA ARG A 299 -10.59 20.48 -10.59
C ARG A 299 -10.04 19.12 -10.96
N ASN A 300 -10.73 18.05 -10.54
CA ASN A 300 -10.41 16.70 -10.97
C ASN A 300 -11.18 16.37 -12.26
N GLU A 301 -10.44 16.05 -13.31
CA GLU A 301 -10.97 15.46 -14.53
C GLU A 301 -10.82 13.95 -14.48
N ARG A 302 -11.82 13.23 -15.00
CA ARG A 302 -11.83 11.76 -15.04
C ARG A 302 -12.34 11.28 -16.40
N ARG A 303 -11.66 10.26 -16.94
CA ARG A 303 -12.04 9.57 -18.19
C ARG A 303 -11.93 8.06 -18.01
N LYS A 304 -12.62 7.36 -18.90
CA LYS A 304 -12.55 5.91 -19.02
C LYS A 304 -12.24 5.56 -20.47
N PHE A 305 -11.31 4.61 -20.66
CA PHE A 305 -10.93 4.11 -21.96
C PHE A 305 -10.94 2.58 -21.96
N PRO A 306 -11.30 1.90 -23.07
CA PRO A 306 -11.00 0.48 -23.23
C PRO A 306 -9.49 0.29 -23.18
N LEU A 307 -9.01 -0.74 -22.51
CA LEU A 307 -7.58 -0.98 -22.37
C LEU A 307 -6.92 -1.30 -23.72
N SER A 308 -7.66 -1.99 -24.62
CA SER A 308 -7.21 -2.27 -26.00
C SER A 308 -6.79 -1.03 -26.79
N SER A 309 -7.36 0.14 -26.46
CA SER A 309 -7.02 1.40 -27.12
C SER A 309 -5.56 1.84 -26.89
N PHE A 310 -4.88 1.28 -25.89
CA PHE A 310 -3.48 1.61 -25.58
C PHE A 310 -2.49 0.76 -26.39
N ILE A 311 -2.92 -0.22 -27.19
CA ILE A 311 -2.03 -1.01 -28.05
C ILE A 311 -1.50 -0.15 -29.22
N SER A 312 -2.38 0.56 -29.90
CA SER A 312 -1.98 1.36 -31.09
C SER A 312 -1.83 2.84 -30.81
N MET A 313 -2.48 3.36 -29.74
CA MET A 313 -2.51 4.77 -29.34
C MET A 313 -2.66 5.75 -30.51
N SER A 314 -3.53 5.43 -31.47
CA SER A 314 -3.78 6.28 -32.64
C SER A 314 -4.80 7.39 -32.40
N ASP A 315 -5.56 7.31 -31.29
CA ASP A 315 -6.57 8.29 -30.89
C ASP A 315 -5.94 9.52 -30.25
N SER A 316 -6.21 10.70 -30.79
CA SER A 316 -5.67 11.97 -30.31
C SER A 316 -6.13 12.30 -28.87
N ASP A 317 -7.32 11.87 -28.44
CA ASP A 317 -7.79 12.05 -27.07
C ASP A 317 -6.95 11.22 -26.09
N ILE A 318 -6.66 9.96 -26.42
CA ILE A 318 -5.77 9.09 -25.62
C ILE A 318 -4.36 9.68 -25.52
N LEU A 319 -3.77 10.10 -26.64
CA LEU A 319 -2.45 10.72 -26.64
C LEU A 319 -2.40 11.97 -25.76
N SER A 320 -3.41 12.83 -25.85
CA SER A 320 -3.52 14.02 -25.00
C SER A 320 -3.62 13.67 -23.51
N TRP A 321 -4.35 12.61 -23.15
CA TRP A 321 -4.44 12.14 -21.78
C TRP A 321 -3.13 11.53 -21.29
N VAL A 322 -2.46 10.73 -22.12
CA VAL A 322 -1.15 10.13 -21.77
C VAL A 322 -0.12 11.23 -21.49
N ALA A 323 -0.02 12.24 -22.37
CA ALA A 323 0.89 13.38 -22.17
C ALA A 323 0.61 14.12 -20.86
N ALA A 324 -0.66 14.42 -20.57
CA ALA A 324 -1.05 15.14 -19.36
C ALA A 324 -0.85 14.32 -18.07
N LEU A 325 -1.11 13.01 -18.12
CA LEU A 325 -0.87 12.11 -17.00
C LEU A 325 0.63 11.95 -16.75
N ALA A 326 1.45 11.77 -17.78
CA ALA A 326 2.89 11.66 -17.68
C ALA A 326 3.49 12.88 -16.97
N GLN A 327 3.06 14.09 -17.36
CA GLN A 327 3.46 15.33 -16.68
C GLN A 327 3.07 15.31 -15.19
N SER A 328 1.84 14.92 -14.85
CA SER A 328 1.34 14.92 -13.47
C SER A 328 1.98 13.81 -12.61
N LEU A 329 2.45 12.72 -13.24
CA LEU A 329 3.14 11.60 -12.62
C LEU A 329 4.67 11.78 -12.58
N ASN A 330 5.18 12.89 -13.15
CA ASN A 330 6.62 13.11 -13.30
C ASN A 330 7.34 11.95 -14.03
N MET A 331 6.73 11.45 -15.10
CA MET A 331 7.24 10.39 -15.97
C MET A 331 7.47 10.92 -17.38
N ALA A 332 8.33 10.26 -18.15
CA ALA A 332 8.42 10.53 -19.57
C ALA A 332 7.16 10.02 -20.30
N GLU A 333 6.64 10.77 -21.27
CA GLU A 333 5.44 10.40 -22.03
C GLU A 333 5.59 9.05 -22.71
N VAL A 334 6.76 8.80 -23.33
CA VAL A 334 7.07 7.53 -23.98
C VAL A 334 7.11 6.37 -22.97
N GLU A 335 7.59 6.60 -21.78
CA GLU A 335 7.63 5.60 -20.71
C GLU A 335 6.20 5.21 -20.27
N LEU A 336 5.34 6.19 -20.01
CA LEU A 336 3.94 5.92 -19.67
C LEU A 336 3.19 5.24 -20.82
N ALA A 337 3.41 5.69 -22.06
CA ALA A 337 2.81 5.07 -23.24
C ALA A 337 3.20 3.58 -23.36
N ASN A 338 4.50 3.28 -23.25
CA ASN A 338 4.98 1.91 -23.27
C ASN A 338 4.40 1.06 -22.13
N LEU A 339 4.38 1.60 -20.91
CA LEU A 339 3.80 0.92 -19.74
C LEU A 339 2.34 0.56 -19.96
N MET A 340 1.55 1.47 -20.53
CA MET A 340 0.13 1.24 -20.81
C MET A 340 -0.07 0.24 -21.94
N GLY A 341 0.76 0.28 -22.98
CA GLY A 341 0.77 -0.73 -24.05
C GLY A 341 1.12 -2.13 -23.54
N ASP A 342 2.15 -2.24 -22.73
CA ASP A 342 2.55 -3.51 -22.08
C ASP A 342 1.45 -4.05 -21.16
N LEU A 343 0.80 -3.18 -20.39
CA LEU A 343 -0.34 -3.55 -19.56
C LEU A 343 -1.51 -4.07 -20.41
N ALA A 344 -1.75 -3.43 -21.56
CA ALA A 344 -2.79 -3.88 -22.48
C ALA A 344 -2.47 -5.26 -23.04
N HIS A 345 -1.24 -5.53 -23.45
CA HIS A 345 -0.82 -6.86 -23.89
C HIS A 345 -1.02 -7.90 -22.79
N ALA A 346 -0.60 -7.62 -21.55
CA ALA A 346 -0.72 -8.54 -20.44
C ALA A 346 -2.19 -8.88 -20.09
N LEU A 347 -3.07 -7.89 -20.05
CA LEU A 347 -4.46 -8.09 -19.63
C LEU A 347 -5.40 -8.53 -20.76
N LEU A 348 -4.98 -8.43 -22.01
CA LEU A 348 -5.70 -9.00 -23.17
C LEU A 348 -5.25 -10.43 -23.49
N ASP A 349 -4.15 -10.90 -22.89
CA ASP A 349 -3.81 -12.32 -22.85
C ASP A 349 -4.81 -13.05 -21.96
N MET A 350 -5.75 -13.75 -22.60
CA MET A 350 -6.89 -14.37 -21.92
C MET A 350 -6.47 -15.53 -21.02
N ASP A 351 -5.46 -16.28 -21.41
CA ASP A 351 -4.96 -17.42 -20.65
C ASP A 351 -4.22 -16.94 -19.40
N PHE A 352 -3.30 -16.02 -19.53
CA PHE A 352 -2.62 -15.39 -18.40
C PHE A 352 -3.62 -14.76 -17.42
N ARG A 353 -4.61 -14.01 -17.93
CA ARG A 353 -5.64 -13.36 -17.12
C ARG A 353 -6.49 -14.36 -16.34
N ALA A 354 -6.89 -15.46 -16.97
CA ALA A 354 -7.66 -16.50 -16.32
C ALA A 354 -6.88 -17.19 -15.18
N GLN A 355 -5.62 -17.53 -15.43
CA GLN A 355 -4.73 -18.10 -14.42
C GLN A 355 -4.46 -17.12 -13.27
N LEU A 356 -4.25 -15.83 -13.57
CA LEU A 356 -4.04 -14.78 -12.57
C LEU A 356 -5.25 -14.66 -11.62
N LEU A 357 -6.46 -14.61 -12.19
CA LEU A 357 -7.67 -14.49 -11.40
C LEU A 357 -7.96 -15.74 -10.58
N ALA A 358 -7.59 -16.93 -11.06
CA ALA A 358 -7.69 -18.16 -10.29
C ALA A 358 -6.80 -18.10 -9.02
N ILE A 359 -5.55 -17.66 -9.15
CA ILE A 359 -4.65 -17.47 -7.99
C ILE A 359 -5.24 -16.44 -7.01
N ASN A 360 -5.76 -15.32 -7.52
CA ASN A 360 -6.40 -14.31 -6.69
C ASN A 360 -7.62 -14.87 -5.92
N ASP A 361 -8.43 -15.68 -6.57
CA ASP A 361 -9.61 -16.31 -5.94
C ASP A 361 -9.20 -17.31 -4.86
N ASP A 362 -8.15 -18.10 -5.08
CA ASP A 362 -7.63 -19.04 -4.08
C ASP A 362 -7.14 -18.29 -2.83
N ILE A 363 -6.49 -17.12 -3.02
CA ILE A 363 -6.05 -16.27 -1.90
C ILE A 363 -7.24 -15.68 -1.16
N ASN A 364 -8.22 -15.12 -1.89
CA ASN A 364 -9.42 -14.55 -1.27
C ASN A 364 -10.22 -15.62 -0.50
N TYR A 365 -10.23 -16.86 -1.00
CA TYR A 365 -10.91 -17.96 -0.30
C TYR A 365 -10.31 -18.25 1.08
N VAL A 366 -8.99 -18.21 1.20
CA VAL A 366 -8.31 -18.39 2.49
C VAL A 366 -8.56 -17.22 3.45
N ALA A 367 -8.74 -16.01 2.91
CA ALA A 367 -8.98 -14.80 3.68
C ALA A 367 -10.44 -14.64 4.14
N GLN A 368 -11.39 -15.40 3.60
CA GLN A 368 -12.83 -15.27 3.92
C GLN A 368 -13.22 -15.68 5.35
N ASP A 369 -12.29 -16.30 6.09
CA ASP A 369 -12.54 -16.70 7.48
C ASP A 369 -12.13 -15.60 8.50
N ASN A 370 -11.91 -14.37 8.06
CA ASN A 370 -11.46 -13.24 8.91
C ASN A 370 -12.59 -12.37 9.46
#